data_7d4f0edc0a5871e679ee4af684b8e7a2
#
_entry.id   7d4f0edc0a5871e679ee4af684b8e7a2
#
_cell.length_a   1.000
_cell.length_b   1.000
_cell.length_c   1.000
_cell.angle_alpha   90.00
_cell.angle_beta   90.00
_cell.angle_gamma   90.00
#
_symmetry.space_group_name_H-M   'P 1'
#
loop_
_entity.id
_entity.type
_entity.pdbx_description
1 polymer ?
#
loop_
_entity_poly.entity_id
_entity_poly.type
_entity_poly.pdbx_seq_one_letter_code
_entity_poly.pdbx_strand_id
1 'polypeptide(L)'
;MKDYDYHRPAEKVLLDSYRKQNRNKNRLLFLAVALTVGVIFCMISFAYGKIQVDIQKHIRTDGMTVSTYLENGTEEMAGQLHTLSYIAETGKEKFAGKLCDQTIKYCDCVVADETAFETMLCPAYTQIIGTYPKQENEIMLSTKTLTYLGISDPKVGME
;
A
#
# COMPACT_ATOMS: atom_id res chain seq x y z
N MET A 1 -33.46 41.40 44.08
CA MET A 1 -34.65 40.60 43.81
C MET A 1 -34.49 40.03 42.42
N LYS A 2 -34.24 38.71 42.26
CA LYS A 2 -34.14 38.09 40.92
C LYS A 2 -35.53 37.84 40.42
N ASP A 3 -35.91 38.44 39.30
CA ASP A 3 -37.14 38.16 38.60
C ASP A 3 -37.24 36.68 38.29
N TYR A 4 -38.16 36.01 38.93
CA TYR A 4 -38.56 34.61 38.59
C TYR A 4 -39.45 34.70 37.37
N ASP A 5 -38.91 34.27 36.22
CA ASP A 5 -39.61 34.18 34.95
C ASP A 5 -40.70 33.12 35.05
N TYR A 6 -41.92 33.51 35.39
CA TYR A 6 -43.10 32.67 35.65
C TYR A 6 -43.62 31.95 34.42
N HIS A 7 -43.03 32.16 33.26
CA HIS A 7 -43.47 31.59 31.98
C HIS A 7 -42.66 30.41 31.49
N ARG A 8 -41.66 29.96 32.23
CA ARG A 8 -40.94 28.76 31.84
C ARG A 8 -41.65 27.50 32.38
N PRO A 9 -41.93 26.47 31.54
CA PRO A 9 -42.50 25.25 32.02
C PRO A 9 -41.57 24.62 33.07
N ALA A 10 -42.15 24.13 34.14
CA ALA A 10 -41.43 23.60 35.32
C ALA A 10 -40.33 22.58 34.96
N GLU A 11 -40.54 21.84 33.90
CA GLU A 11 -39.59 20.91 33.31
C GLU A 11 -38.27 21.57 32.88
N LYS A 12 -38.33 22.75 32.22
CA LYS A 12 -37.13 23.47 31.81
C LYS A 12 -36.34 24.01 33.00
N VAL A 13 -37.05 24.46 34.04
CA VAL A 13 -36.40 24.96 35.26
C VAL A 13 -35.69 23.84 36.00
N LEU A 14 -36.30 22.67 36.10
CA LEU A 14 -35.68 21.48 36.68
C LEU A 14 -34.45 21.01 35.88
N LEU A 15 -34.55 20.95 34.54
CA LEU A 15 -33.43 20.61 33.68
C LEU A 15 -32.25 21.59 33.79
N ASP A 16 -32.52 22.89 33.82
CA ASP A 16 -31.47 23.88 33.96
C ASP A 16 -30.81 23.84 35.35
N SER A 17 -31.59 23.61 36.39
CA SER A 17 -31.09 23.43 37.75
C SER A 17 -30.21 22.16 37.84
N TYR A 18 -30.67 21.05 37.31
CA TYR A 18 -29.92 19.81 37.27
C TYR A 18 -28.62 19.93 36.45
N ARG A 19 -28.68 20.55 35.30
CA ARG A 19 -27.47 20.85 34.46
C ARG A 19 -26.46 21.70 35.22
N LYS A 20 -26.93 22.70 35.95
CA LYS A 20 -26.06 23.61 36.70
C LYS A 20 -25.37 22.91 37.87
N GLN A 21 -26.11 22.09 38.59
CA GLN A 21 -25.63 21.34 39.76
C GLN A 21 -24.65 20.22 39.36
N ASN A 22 -24.87 19.55 38.22
CA ASN A 22 -24.05 18.43 37.73
C ASN A 22 -23.04 18.82 36.65
N ARG A 23 -22.82 20.10 36.44
CA ARG A 23 -21.95 20.60 35.34
C ARG A 23 -20.54 19.99 35.36
N ASN A 24 -19.94 19.87 36.54
CA ASN A 24 -18.58 19.28 36.65
C ASN A 24 -18.59 17.76 36.44
N LYS A 25 -19.59 17.05 36.96
CA LYS A 25 -19.74 15.60 36.75
C LYS A 25 -19.97 15.28 35.28
N ASN A 26 -20.82 16.05 34.57
CA ASN A 26 -21.08 15.89 33.15
C ASN A 26 -19.85 16.19 32.29
N ARG A 27 -19.04 17.19 32.67
CA ARG A 27 -17.76 17.48 31.99
C ARG A 27 -16.77 16.32 32.15
N LEU A 28 -16.67 15.79 33.36
CA LEU A 28 -15.77 14.67 33.65
C LEU A 28 -16.20 13.40 32.92
N LEU A 29 -17.49 13.12 32.86
CA LEU A 29 -18.05 12.02 32.08
C LEU A 29 -17.77 12.19 30.60
N PHE A 30 -18.00 13.37 30.04
CA PHE A 30 -17.71 13.67 28.64
C PHE A 30 -16.22 13.48 28.33
N LEU A 31 -15.34 13.96 29.21
CA LEU A 31 -13.90 13.81 29.04
C LEU A 31 -13.46 12.35 29.11
N ALA A 32 -14.04 11.56 30.00
CA ALA A 32 -13.78 10.13 30.11
C ALA A 32 -14.20 9.39 28.81
N VAL A 33 -15.41 9.67 28.31
CA VAL A 33 -15.88 9.09 27.04
C VAL A 33 -15.00 9.50 25.86
N ALA A 34 -14.66 10.79 25.78
CA ALA A 34 -13.79 11.30 24.72
C ALA A 34 -12.40 10.64 24.73
N LEU A 35 -11.81 10.48 25.92
CA LEU A 35 -10.54 9.76 26.09
C LEU A 35 -10.65 8.30 25.65
N THR A 36 -11.68 7.60 26.07
CA THR A 36 -11.89 6.18 25.70
C THR A 36 -12.01 6.03 24.18
N VAL A 37 -12.84 6.86 23.55
CA VAL A 37 -13.01 6.85 22.09
C VAL A 37 -11.69 7.21 21.39
N GLY A 38 -10.96 8.20 21.91
CA GLY A 38 -9.64 8.60 21.39
C GLY A 38 -8.63 7.45 21.44
N VAL A 39 -8.56 6.73 22.56
CA VAL A 39 -7.67 5.56 22.70
C VAL A 39 -8.03 4.46 21.69
N ILE A 40 -9.32 4.11 21.57
CA ILE A 40 -9.79 3.11 20.61
C ILE A 40 -9.44 3.53 19.18
N PHE A 41 -9.68 4.80 18.82
CA PHE A 41 -9.33 5.32 17.51
C PHE A 41 -7.83 5.23 17.23
N CYS A 42 -6.99 5.59 18.20
CA CYS A 42 -5.54 5.44 18.08
C CYS A 42 -5.13 3.99 17.86
N MET A 43 -5.68 3.05 18.63
CA MET A 43 -5.36 1.62 18.47
C MET A 43 -5.72 1.11 17.08
N ILE A 44 -6.91 1.44 16.57
CA ILE A 44 -7.34 1.06 15.21
C ILE A 44 -6.41 1.69 14.16
N SER A 45 -6.07 2.98 14.31
CA SER A 45 -5.18 3.68 13.37
C SER A 45 -3.78 3.07 13.36
N PHE A 46 -3.22 2.72 14.51
CA PHE A 46 -1.93 2.04 14.59
C PHE A 46 -1.97 0.65 13.97
N ALA A 47 -3.01 -0.14 14.24
CA ALA A 47 -3.17 -1.46 13.66
C ALA A 47 -3.25 -1.38 12.13
N TYR A 48 -4.06 -0.47 11.61
CA TYR A 48 -4.19 -0.25 10.17
C TYR A 48 -2.86 0.23 9.54
N GLY A 49 -2.19 1.19 10.18
CA GLY A 49 -0.89 1.69 9.72
C GLY A 49 0.16 0.59 9.67
N LYS A 50 0.21 -0.27 10.70
CA LYS A 50 1.12 -1.42 10.73
C LYS A 50 0.85 -2.39 9.58
N ILE A 51 -0.41 -2.74 9.33
CA ILE A 51 -0.79 -3.63 8.22
C ILE A 51 -0.32 -3.04 6.88
N GLN A 52 -0.55 -1.75 6.65
CA GLN A 52 -0.11 -1.09 5.41
C GLN A 52 1.42 -1.11 5.25
N VAL A 53 2.15 -0.86 6.33
CA VAL A 53 3.63 -0.91 6.30
C VAL A 53 4.12 -2.34 6.02
N ASP A 54 3.52 -3.35 6.64
CA ASP A 54 3.89 -4.74 6.45
C ASP A 54 3.60 -5.20 5.01
N ILE A 55 2.47 -4.81 4.41
CA ILE A 55 2.15 -5.05 3.00
C ILE A 55 3.19 -4.40 2.09
N GLN A 56 3.49 -3.12 2.29
CA GLN A 56 4.47 -2.40 1.48
C GLN A 56 5.88 -3.00 1.60
N LYS A 57 6.25 -3.41 2.81
CA LYS A 57 7.52 -4.10 3.03
C LYS A 57 7.57 -5.43 2.27
N HIS A 58 6.49 -6.21 2.30
CA HIS A 58 6.39 -7.49 1.59
C HIS A 58 6.53 -7.29 0.07
N ILE A 59 5.74 -6.38 -0.50
CA ILE A 59 5.82 -6.02 -1.92
C ILE A 59 7.25 -5.62 -2.33
N ARG A 60 7.92 -4.79 -1.54
CA ARG A 60 9.30 -4.36 -1.83
C ARG A 60 10.34 -5.45 -1.65
N THR A 61 10.10 -6.38 -0.72
CA THR A 61 11.03 -7.49 -0.47
C THR A 61 10.91 -8.55 -1.57
N ASP A 62 9.70 -8.86 -1.97
CA ASP A 62 9.42 -9.85 -3.01
C ASP A 62 9.59 -9.28 -4.43
N GLY A 63 9.55 -7.95 -4.56
CA GLY A 63 9.68 -7.26 -5.85
C GLY A 63 8.43 -7.29 -6.72
N MET A 64 7.32 -7.80 -6.20
CA MET A 64 6.07 -7.93 -6.95
C MET A 64 4.84 -8.00 -6.03
N THR A 65 3.65 -7.72 -6.59
CA THR A 65 2.35 -7.75 -5.87
C THR A 65 1.53 -8.98 -6.21
N VAL A 66 2.13 -10.14 -6.30
CA VAL A 66 1.40 -11.37 -6.63
C VAL A 66 1.01 -12.15 -5.37
N SER A 67 -0.14 -12.78 -5.40
CA SER A 67 -0.58 -13.69 -4.33
C SER A 67 0.05 -15.07 -4.47
N THR A 68 0.34 -15.50 -5.70
CA THR A 68 0.92 -16.81 -6.02
C THR A 68 1.61 -16.76 -7.36
N TYR A 69 2.70 -17.47 -7.51
CA TYR A 69 3.37 -17.67 -8.79
C TYR A 69 3.53 -19.14 -9.10
N LEU A 70 3.49 -19.47 -10.37
CA LEU A 70 3.66 -20.83 -10.89
C LEU A 70 4.95 -20.87 -11.69
N GLU A 71 5.92 -21.63 -11.21
CA GLU A 71 7.15 -21.88 -11.95
C GLU A 71 6.92 -22.90 -13.07
N ASN A 72 7.58 -22.69 -14.21
CA ASN A 72 7.48 -23.57 -15.39
C ASN A 72 6.04 -23.73 -15.93
N GLY A 73 5.23 -22.67 -15.79
CA GLY A 73 3.88 -22.63 -16.36
C GLY A 73 3.91 -22.71 -17.88
N THR A 74 2.90 -23.36 -18.46
CA THR A 74 2.69 -23.41 -19.91
C THR A 74 1.61 -22.42 -20.33
N GLU A 75 1.55 -22.07 -21.63
CA GLU A 75 0.47 -21.23 -22.18
C GLU A 75 -0.91 -21.84 -21.95
N GLU A 76 -1.02 -23.15 -21.99
CA GLU A 76 -2.28 -23.86 -21.71
C GLU A 76 -2.71 -23.69 -20.26
N MET A 77 -1.78 -23.80 -19.31
CA MET A 77 -2.04 -23.54 -17.88
C MET A 77 -2.45 -22.09 -17.64
N ALA A 78 -1.80 -21.12 -18.27
CA ALA A 78 -2.18 -19.72 -18.19
C ALA A 78 -3.61 -19.49 -18.72
N GLY A 79 -3.98 -20.13 -19.83
CA GLY A 79 -5.34 -20.10 -20.36
C GLY A 79 -6.38 -20.70 -19.41
N GLN A 80 -6.04 -21.81 -18.73
CA GLN A 80 -6.92 -22.39 -17.73
C GLN A 80 -7.11 -21.50 -16.51
N LEU A 81 -6.04 -20.83 -16.03
CA LEU A 81 -6.12 -19.90 -14.90
C LEU A 81 -7.05 -18.74 -15.19
N HIS A 82 -7.08 -18.22 -16.42
CA HIS A 82 -8.01 -17.15 -16.82
C HIS A 82 -9.49 -17.54 -16.74
N THR A 83 -9.81 -18.84 -16.78
CA THR A 83 -11.20 -19.32 -16.67
C THR A 83 -11.71 -19.37 -15.22
N LEU A 84 -10.82 -19.25 -14.24
CA LEU A 84 -11.17 -19.36 -12.83
C LEU A 84 -11.67 -18.02 -12.28
N SER A 85 -12.92 -17.98 -11.82
CA SER A 85 -13.60 -16.76 -11.39
C SER A 85 -13.00 -16.09 -10.15
N TYR A 86 -12.13 -16.77 -9.41
CA TYR A 86 -11.43 -16.24 -8.23
C TYR A 86 -10.04 -15.69 -8.55
N ILE A 87 -9.57 -15.81 -9.80
CA ILE A 87 -8.33 -15.20 -10.28
C ILE A 87 -8.69 -13.87 -10.94
N ALA A 88 -8.20 -12.78 -10.38
CA ALA A 88 -8.47 -11.44 -10.89
C ALA A 88 -7.64 -11.15 -12.14
N GLU A 89 -6.34 -11.44 -12.09
CA GLU A 89 -5.39 -11.14 -13.16
C GLU A 89 -4.28 -12.18 -13.19
N THR A 90 -3.76 -12.45 -14.37
CA THR A 90 -2.60 -13.31 -14.59
C THR A 90 -1.59 -12.58 -15.46
N GLY A 91 -0.35 -12.51 -15.00
CA GLY A 91 0.79 -12.00 -15.75
C GLY A 91 1.77 -13.12 -16.06
N LYS A 92 2.57 -12.95 -17.09
CA LYS A 92 3.57 -13.92 -17.54
C LYS A 92 4.95 -13.29 -17.52
N GLU A 93 5.89 -14.02 -16.96
CA GLU A 93 7.31 -13.70 -17.03
C GLU A 93 8.06 -14.85 -17.68
N LYS A 94 8.96 -14.49 -18.58
CA LYS A 94 9.87 -15.44 -19.23
C LYS A 94 11.30 -15.09 -18.90
N PHE A 95 12.05 -16.04 -18.38
CA PHE A 95 13.49 -15.88 -18.19
C PHE A 95 14.17 -15.68 -19.54
N ALA A 96 14.87 -14.56 -19.71
CA ALA A 96 15.58 -14.20 -20.94
C ALA A 96 17.08 -14.52 -20.85
N GLY A 97 17.66 -14.41 -19.66
CA GLY A 97 19.08 -14.64 -19.47
C GLY A 97 19.62 -14.07 -18.17
N LYS A 98 20.94 -13.98 -18.10
CA LYS A 98 21.66 -13.40 -16.96
C LYS A 98 22.56 -12.29 -17.47
N LEU A 99 22.45 -11.12 -16.84
CA LEU A 99 23.45 -10.08 -17.00
C LEU A 99 24.63 -10.41 -16.10
N CYS A 100 25.75 -10.79 -16.68
CA CYS A 100 26.95 -11.18 -15.93
C CYS A 100 28.21 -10.74 -16.68
N ASP A 101 29.25 -10.46 -15.93
CA ASP A 101 30.64 -10.44 -16.40
C ASP A 101 31.27 -11.81 -16.13
N GLN A 102 32.50 -12.03 -16.54
CA GLN A 102 33.19 -13.34 -16.46
C GLN A 102 33.15 -13.98 -15.07
N THR A 103 33.02 -13.19 -14.02
CA THR A 103 33.06 -13.64 -12.63
C THR A 103 31.87 -13.19 -11.78
N ILE A 104 31.12 -12.19 -12.19
CA ILE A 104 30.07 -11.57 -11.37
C ILE A 104 28.73 -11.63 -12.09
N LYS A 105 27.71 -12.21 -11.42
CA LYS A 105 26.32 -12.12 -11.84
C LYS A 105 25.71 -10.83 -11.29
N TYR A 106 25.27 -9.94 -12.14
CA TYR A 106 24.62 -8.69 -11.74
C TYR A 106 23.13 -8.86 -11.49
N CYS A 107 22.39 -9.46 -12.42
CA CYS A 107 20.97 -9.75 -12.27
C CYS A 107 20.49 -10.84 -13.25
N ASP A 108 19.32 -11.38 -12.96
CA ASP A 108 18.54 -12.17 -13.94
C ASP A 108 17.71 -11.21 -14.78
N CYS A 109 17.64 -11.48 -16.09
CA CYS A 109 16.83 -10.73 -17.04
C CYS A 109 15.56 -11.52 -17.32
N VAL A 110 14.44 -10.85 -17.23
CA VAL A 110 13.12 -11.42 -17.52
C VAL A 110 12.39 -10.55 -18.54
N VAL A 111 11.57 -11.17 -19.35
CA VAL A 111 10.59 -10.51 -20.21
C VAL A 111 9.23 -10.72 -19.58
N ALA A 112 8.58 -9.63 -19.17
CA ALA A 112 7.26 -9.62 -18.60
C ALA A 112 6.24 -9.19 -19.66
N ASP A 113 5.02 -9.72 -19.60
CA ASP A 113 3.93 -9.14 -20.37
C ASP A 113 3.42 -7.83 -19.71
N GLU A 114 2.51 -7.12 -20.38
CA GLU A 114 1.99 -5.85 -19.92
C GLU A 114 1.35 -5.95 -18.53
N THR A 115 0.56 -7.01 -18.29
CA THR A 115 -0.09 -7.26 -17.00
C THR A 115 0.93 -7.52 -15.91
N ALA A 116 1.92 -8.38 -16.15
CA ALA A 116 2.97 -8.65 -15.19
C ALA A 116 3.76 -7.38 -14.85
N PHE A 117 4.12 -6.58 -15.86
CA PHE A 117 4.87 -5.37 -15.63
C PHE A 117 4.05 -4.30 -14.89
N GLU A 118 2.88 -3.91 -15.40
CA GLU A 118 2.13 -2.78 -14.89
C GLU A 118 1.44 -3.08 -13.56
N THR A 119 0.82 -4.26 -13.43
CA THR A 119 0.02 -4.58 -12.25
C THR A 119 0.84 -5.25 -11.15
N MET A 120 1.84 -6.05 -11.51
CA MET A 120 2.56 -6.88 -10.54
C MET A 120 3.92 -6.31 -10.14
N LEU A 121 4.73 -5.84 -11.10
CA LEU A 121 6.08 -5.35 -10.84
C LEU A 121 6.12 -3.84 -10.51
N CYS A 122 5.42 -3.00 -11.27
CA CYS A 122 5.46 -1.55 -11.07
C CYS A 122 5.16 -1.09 -9.64
N PRO A 123 4.20 -1.67 -8.91
CA PRO A 123 3.91 -1.27 -7.53
C PRO A 123 5.06 -1.52 -6.54
N ALA A 124 6.00 -2.41 -6.87
CA ALA A 124 7.16 -2.68 -6.05
C ALA A 124 8.26 -1.62 -6.18
N TYR A 125 8.25 -0.83 -7.25
CA TYR A 125 9.24 0.21 -7.51
C TYR A 125 8.82 1.54 -6.91
N THR A 126 9.80 2.27 -6.38
CA THR A 126 9.56 3.62 -5.84
C THR A 126 9.44 4.66 -6.95
N GLN A 127 10.19 4.46 -8.03
CA GLN A 127 10.24 5.34 -9.18
C GLN A 127 10.66 4.55 -10.41
N ILE A 128 10.01 4.83 -11.53
CA ILE A 128 10.34 4.29 -12.83
C ILE A 128 10.69 5.48 -13.72
N ILE A 129 11.82 5.40 -14.40
CA ILE A 129 12.29 6.42 -15.34
C ILE A 129 12.34 5.78 -16.73
N GLY A 130 11.59 6.36 -17.67
CA GLY A 130 11.43 5.79 -19.01
C GLY A 130 10.18 4.92 -19.13
N THR A 131 10.19 4.03 -20.12
CA THR A 131 9.10 3.12 -20.46
C THR A 131 9.59 1.69 -20.50
N TYR A 132 8.68 0.74 -20.43
CA TYR A 132 9.01 -0.68 -20.60
C TYR A 132 9.65 -0.91 -21.99
N PRO A 133 10.74 -1.70 -22.06
CA PRO A 133 11.42 -2.01 -23.32
C PRO A 133 10.47 -2.58 -24.38
N LYS A 134 10.54 -2.07 -25.60
CA LYS A 134 9.70 -2.51 -26.71
C LYS A 134 10.48 -3.20 -27.84
N GLN A 135 11.79 -3.02 -27.82
CA GLN A 135 12.69 -3.59 -28.84
C GLN A 135 13.61 -4.62 -28.19
N GLU A 136 14.09 -5.57 -29.01
CA GLU A 136 14.93 -6.68 -28.52
C GLU A 136 16.29 -6.21 -27.94
N ASN A 137 16.76 -5.03 -28.32
CA ASN A 137 18.01 -4.43 -27.85
C ASN A 137 17.82 -3.44 -26.68
N GLU A 138 16.61 -3.30 -26.17
CA GLU A 138 16.32 -2.42 -25.03
C GLU A 138 16.25 -3.22 -23.73
N ILE A 139 16.73 -2.63 -22.65
CA ILE A 139 16.66 -3.23 -21.31
C ILE A 139 16.33 -2.16 -20.27
N MET A 140 15.56 -2.54 -19.26
CA MET A 140 15.31 -1.73 -18.09
C MET A 140 16.11 -2.32 -16.91
N LEU A 141 16.90 -1.50 -16.24
CA LEU A 141 17.76 -1.92 -15.14
C LEU A 141 17.41 -1.18 -13.84
N SER A 142 17.60 -1.86 -12.72
CA SER A 142 17.52 -1.21 -11.43
C SER A 142 18.72 -0.28 -11.20
N THR A 143 18.51 0.81 -10.45
CA THR A 143 19.60 1.72 -10.07
C THR A 143 20.74 0.98 -9.35
N LYS A 144 20.43 -0.07 -8.60
CA LYS A 144 21.43 -0.92 -7.95
C LYS A 144 22.30 -1.66 -8.97
N THR A 145 21.68 -2.23 -10.01
CA THR A 145 22.41 -2.90 -11.10
C THR A 145 23.30 -1.91 -11.85
N LEU A 146 22.79 -0.71 -12.15
CA LEU A 146 23.56 0.36 -12.81
C LEU A 146 24.77 0.77 -11.97
N THR A 147 24.62 0.88 -10.66
CA THR A 147 25.76 1.17 -9.76
C THR A 147 26.82 0.06 -9.81
N TYR A 148 26.41 -1.21 -9.87
CA TYR A 148 27.37 -2.31 -10.01
C TYR A 148 28.10 -2.32 -11.34
N LEU A 149 27.44 -1.83 -12.39
CA LEU A 149 28.05 -1.62 -13.72
C LEU A 149 28.95 -0.36 -13.79
N GLY A 150 29.06 0.40 -12.68
CA GLY A 150 29.84 1.63 -12.63
C GLY A 150 29.15 2.84 -13.27
N ILE A 151 27.87 2.76 -13.56
CA ILE A 151 27.10 3.85 -14.17
C ILE A 151 26.51 4.73 -13.06
N SER A 152 27.07 5.92 -12.87
CA SER A 152 26.68 6.87 -11.82
C SER A 152 25.63 7.90 -12.24
N ASP A 153 25.50 8.19 -13.54
CA ASP A 153 24.52 9.14 -14.09
C ASP A 153 23.75 8.47 -15.24
N PRO A 154 22.79 7.59 -14.92
CA PRO A 154 22.03 6.86 -15.94
C PRO A 154 21.05 7.78 -16.67
N LYS A 155 20.98 7.65 -17.98
CA LYS A 155 20.03 8.36 -18.85
C LYS A 155 19.24 7.36 -19.68
N VAL A 156 17.97 7.69 -19.94
CA VAL A 156 17.14 6.90 -20.85
C VAL A 156 17.75 6.92 -22.26
N GLY A 157 17.88 5.76 -22.90
CA GLY A 157 18.47 5.61 -24.24
C GLY A 157 19.99 5.64 -24.25
N MET A 158 20.67 5.36 -23.15
CA MET A 158 22.11 5.09 -23.12
C MET A 158 22.40 3.80 -23.89
N GLU A 159 23.48 3.80 -24.66
CA GLU A 159 24.06 2.62 -25.31
C GLU A 159 25.30 2.12 -24.56
#